data_237c1abb4f99564c1b1860622ff7d599
#
_entry.id   237c1abb4f99564c1b1860622ff7d599
#
_cell.length_a   1.000
_cell.length_b   1.000
_cell.length_c   1.000
_cell.angle_alpha   90.00
_cell.angle_beta   90.00
_cell.angle_gamma   90.00
#
_symmetry.space_group_name_H-M   'P 1'
#
loop_
_entity.id
_entity.type
_entity.pdbx_description
1 polymer ?
#
loop_
_entity_poly.entity_id
_entity_poly.type
_entity_poly.pdbx_seq_one_letter_code
_entity_poly.pdbx_strand_id
1 'polypeptide(L)'
;MAPIVPVASVAPVHLSGPKRSSRSVYILLIPGLAWLAVFFLIPLFTLFMTSLQKESASKPGTYVFGIQLSNYANALAEYWPQFLRSFVYAGLATILALAIAYPLAYFIAFKAGSWRSLMLVLVVAPAFASFLLRTYAWKTILADDGVVTSTLNSLHLLPDGRILNTGIAVVAGLTYNFLPFMILPLFASLDRIDYRLIEAGSDLYASPAKVFWRVTWPLSMPGIVAGTLLTFIPAAGDFINAELLGSAKDRMIGNVIQTNFIEFRDYPTASALSFALMAAILILVFGYIRRSGTEDLV
;
A
#
# COMPACT_ATOMS: atom_id res chain seq x y z
N MET A 1 -69.86 -29.45 14.90
CA MET A 1 -68.89 -28.98 15.89
C MET A 1 -67.77 -30.02 15.91
N ALA A 2 -66.64 -29.72 15.17
CA ALA A 2 -65.52 -30.65 15.05
C ALA A 2 -64.54 -30.34 16.21
N PRO A 3 -63.89 -31.32 16.85
CA PRO A 3 -63.01 -31.12 17.97
C PRO A 3 -61.65 -30.54 17.49
N ILE A 4 -61.22 -29.46 18.15
CA ILE A 4 -59.90 -28.85 17.95
C ILE A 4 -58.83 -29.77 18.54
N VAL A 5 -57.97 -30.30 17.69
CA VAL A 5 -56.82 -31.09 18.15
C VAL A 5 -55.72 -30.11 18.61
N PRO A 6 -55.23 -30.24 19.85
CA PRO A 6 -54.15 -29.37 20.33
C PRO A 6 -52.82 -29.64 19.58
N VAL A 7 -52.23 -28.60 19.03
CA VAL A 7 -50.89 -28.63 18.44
C VAL A 7 -49.89 -28.88 19.55
N ALA A 8 -49.20 -30.06 19.51
CA ALA A 8 -48.13 -30.37 20.43
C ALA A 8 -47.00 -29.35 20.33
N SER A 9 -46.65 -28.71 21.43
CA SER A 9 -45.51 -27.80 21.54
C SER A 9 -44.21 -28.57 21.28
N VAL A 10 -43.57 -28.26 20.16
CA VAL A 10 -42.22 -28.79 19.87
C VAL A 10 -41.24 -28.12 20.80
N ALA A 11 -40.69 -28.92 21.76
CA ALA A 11 -39.66 -28.43 22.67
C ALA A 11 -38.41 -27.98 21.85
N PRO A 12 -37.75 -26.86 22.19
CA PRO A 12 -36.57 -26.41 21.48
C PRO A 12 -35.44 -27.44 21.63
N VAL A 13 -34.99 -27.98 20.50
CA VAL A 13 -33.82 -28.86 20.45
C VAL A 13 -32.59 -28.00 20.76
N HIS A 14 -32.07 -28.07 21.97
CA HIS A 14 -30.77 -27.51 22.34
C HIS A 14 -29.68 -28.32 21.61
N LEU A 15 -29.27 -27.85 20.44
CA LEU A 15 -28.04 -28.34 19.81
C LEU A 15 -26.86 -27.83 20.65
N SER A 16 -26.43 -28.62 21.60
CA SER A 16 -25.15 -28.43 22.28
C SER A 16 -24.04 -28.69 21.24
N GLY A 17 -23.59 -27.65 20.56
CA GLY A 17 -22.42 -27.73 19.70
C GLY A 17 -21.21 -28.24 20.50
N PRO A 18 -20.30 -29.01 19.89
CA PRO A 18 -19.14 -29.55 20.59
C PRO A 18 -18.37 -28.40 21.22
N LYS A 19 -18.13 -28.45 22.54
CA LYS A 19 -17.23 -27.53 23.26
C LYS A 19 -15.85 -27.69 22.64
N ARG A 20 -15.53 -26.84 21.63
CA ARG A 20 -14.19 -26.78 21.07
C ARG A 20 -13.25 -26.41 22.19
N SER A 21 -12.38 -27.32 22.57
CA SER A 21 -11.34 -27.11 23.57
C SER A 21 -10.45 -25.97 23.04
N SER A 22 -10.40 -24.85 23.75
CA SER A 22 -9.57 -23.70 23.43
C SER A 22 -8.10 -24.09 23.19
N ARG A 23 -7.64 -25.15 23.87
CA ARG A 23 -6.28 -25.68 23.73
C ARG A 23 -5.96 -26.19 22.31
N SER A 24 -6.90 -26.83 21.62
CA SER A 24 -6.68 -27.31 20.24
C SER A 24 -6.46 -26.17 19.26
N VAL A 25 -7.12 -25.03 19.48
CA VAL A 25 -6.93 -23.83 18.64
C VAL A 25 -5.54 -23.27 18.82
N TYR A 26 -5.05 -23.18 20.06
CA TYR A 26 -3.68 -22.68 20.32
C TYR A 26 -2.61 -23.60 19.74
N ILE A 27 -2.78 -24.93 19.84
CA ILE A 27 -1.83 -25.90 19.27
C ILE A 27 -1.74 -25.77 17.75
N LEU A 28 -2.87 -25.52 17.06
CA LEU A 28 -2.88 -25.32 15.60
C LEU A 28 -2.24 -23.99 15.18
N LEU A 29 -2.24 -22.97 16.05
CA LEU A 29 -1.61 -21.69 15.79
C LEU A 29 -0.09 -21.69 16.03
N ILE A 30 0.43 -22.60 16.87
CA ILE A 30 1.84 -22.63 17.25
C ILE A 30 2.78 -22.68 16.05
N PRO A 31 2.61 -23.56 15.03
CA PRO A 31 3.55 -23.62 13.90
C PRO A 31 3.61 -22.30 13.11
N GLY A 32 2.45 -21.67 12.85
CA GLY A 32 2.40 -20.38 12.17
C GLY A 32 3.02 -19.24 12.98
N LEU A 33 2.71 -19.18 14.29
CA LEU A 33 3.29 -18.17 15.18
C LEU A 33 4.79 -18.38 15.39
N ALA A 34 5.25 -19.63 15.52
CA ALA A 34 6.67 -19.94 15.62
C ALA A 34 7.44 -19.52 14.35
N TRP A 35 6.86 -19.80 13.19
CA TRP A 35 7.43 -19.34 11.91
C TRP A 35 7.55 -17.81 11.85
N LEU A 36 6.49 -17.09 12.18
CA LEU A 36 6.51 -15.64 12.24
C LEU A 36 7.52 -15.11 13.27
N ALA A 37 7.60 -15.73 14.44
CA ALA A 37 8.57 -15.32 15.46
C ALA A 37 10.02 -15.49 14.97
N VAL A 38 10.34 -16.62 14.39
CA VAL A 38 11.71 -16.91 13.91
C VAL A 38 12.10 -16.04 12.71
N PHE A 39 11.25 -15.93 11.71
CA PHE A 39 11.61 -15.29 10.43
C PHE A 39 11.23 -13.79 10.36
N PHE A 40 10.45 -13.29 11.28
CA PHE A 40 10.07 -11.88 11.32
C PHE A 40 10.54 -11.17 12.59
N LEU A 41 10.20 -11.69 13.78
CA LEU A 41 10.53 -11.00 15.03
C LEU A 41 12.03 -11.03 15.35
N ILE A 42 12.71 -12.15 15.10
CA ILE A 42 14.15 -12.24 15.38
C ILE A 42 14.95 -11.29 14.47
N PRO A 43 14.78 -11.26 13.13
CA PRO A 43 15.44 -10.28 12.28
C PRO A 43 15.10 -8.84 12.65
N LEU A 44 13.83 -8.55 12.96
CA LEU A 44 13.40 -7.22 13.38
C LEU A 44 14.08 -6.81 14.68
N PHE A 45 14.16 -7.70 15.66
CA PHE A 45 14.88 -7.46 16.92
C PHE A 45 16.37 -7.24 16.69
N THR A 46 17.00 -8.04 15.82
CA THR A 46 18.42 -7.89 15.46
C THR A 46 18.65 -6.51 14.80
N LEU A 47 17.79 -6.11 13.88
CA LEU A 47 17.85 -4.79 13.26
C LEU A 47 17.69 -3.67 14.30
N PHE A 48 16.77 -3.83 15.27
CA PHE A 48 16.61 -2.90 16.38
C PHE A 48 17.88 -2.79 17.23
N MET A 49 18.48 -3.92 17.60
CA MET A 49 19.74 -3.93 18.34
C MET A 49 20.87 -3.26 17.54
N THR A 50 20.91 -3.48 16.22
CA THR A 50 21.89 -2.83 15.33
C THR A 50 21.69 -1.31 15.29
N SER A 51 20.46 -0.80 15.31
CA SER A 51 20.20 0.64 15.28
C SER A 51 20.75 1.38 16.52
N LEU A 52 20.99 0.65 17.61
CA LEU A 52 21.52 1.19 18.88
C LEU A 52 23.04 1.02 19.00
N GLN A 53 23.72 0.38 18.02
CA GLN A 53 25.14 0.15 18.06
C GLN A 53 25.94 1.45 17.92
N LYS A 54 27.15 1.42 18.47
CA LYS A 54 28.14 2.48 18.40
C LYS A 54 29.33 2.01 17.56
N GLU A 55 29.91 2.90 16.76
CA GLU A 55 31.19 2.62 16.11
C GLU A 55 32.28 2.36 17.13
N SER A 56 33.09 1.33 16.90
CA SER A 56 34.18 0.96 17.78
C SER A 56 35.33 1.96 17.69
N ALA A 57 35.73 2.51 18.83
CA ALA A 57 36.89 3.39 18.89
C ALA A 57 38.22 2.73 18.47
N SER A 58 38.28 1.39 18.54
CA SER A 58 39.52 0.61 18.24
C SER A 58 39.67 0.22 16.78
N LYS A 59 38.54 0.09 16.04
CA LYS A 59 38.52 -0.36 14.63
C LYS A 59 37.42 0.39 13.89
N PRO A 60 37.75 1.39 13.04
CA PRO A 60 36.77 2.07 12.19
C PRO A 60 36.00 1.07 11.32
N GLY A 61 34.70 1.29 11.15
CA GLY A 61 33.81 0.42 10.38
C GLY A 61 33.37 -0.87 11.10
N THR A 62 33.74 -1.04 12.39
CA THR A 62 33.20 -2.10 13.25
C THR A 62 32.28 -1.51 14.30
N TYR A 63 31.16 -2.19 14.54
CA TYR A 63 30.13 -1.73 15.47
C TYR A 63 30.08 -2.62 16.69
N VAL A 64 29.96 -2.00 17.86
CA VAL A 64 29.82 -2.68 19.15
C VAL A 64 28.48 -2.32 19.78
N PHE A 65 27.96 -3.22 20.58
CA PHE A 65 26.71 -2.97 21.29
C PHE A 65 26.86 -1.77 22.23
N GLY A 66 25.95 -0.82 22.11
CA GLY A 66 25.83 0.36 22.97
C GLY A 66 24.47 1.00 22.75
N ILE A 67 23.85 1.55 23.79
CA ILE A 67 22.55 2.23 23.66
C ILE A 67 22.81 3.66 23.17
N GLN A 68 22.88 3.84 21.85
CA GLN A 68 23.15 5.15 21.24
C GLN A 68 21.91 5.68 20.52
N LEU A 69 21.03 6.36 21.24
CA LEU A 69 19.83 6.97 20.69
C LEU A 69 20.12 8.15 19.75
N SER A 70 21.32 8.73 19.83
CA SER A 70 21.75 9.79 18.91
C SER A 70 21.78 9.35 17.45
N ASN A 71 21.90 8.06 17.15
CA ASN A 71 21.81 7.55 15.77
C ASN A 71 20.49 7.96 15.11
N TYR A 72 19.39 7.90 15.84
CA TYR A 72 18.08 8.31 15.32
C TYR A 72 18.02 9.83 15.08
N ALA A 73 18.49 10.63 16.05
CA ALA A 73 18.46 12.08 15.91
C ALA A 73 19.34 12.58 14.77
N ASN A 74 20.57 12.05 14.67
CA ASN A 74 21.53 12.40 13.63
C ASN A 74 21.03 11.97 12.25
N ALA A 75 20.59 10.72 12.13
CA ALA A 75 20.06 10.18 10.87
C ALA A 75 18.82 10.97 10.38
N LEU A 76 17.89 11.29 11.27
CA LEU A 76 16.73 12.11 10.92
C LEU A 76 17.10 13.54 10.55
N ALA A 77 18.03 14.17 11.27
CA ALA A 77 18.47 15.52 10.96
C ALA A 77 19.18 15.60 9.59
N GLU A 78 20.02 14.61 9.27
CA GLU A 78 20.76 14.55 8.01
C GLU A 78 19.88 14.23 6.82
N TYR A 79 18.95 13.25 6.95
CA TYR A 79 18.15 12.73 5.84
C TYR A 79 16.69 13.20 5.85
N TRP A 80 16.35 14.25 6.60
CA TRP A 80 15.01 14.81 6.64
C TRP A 80 14.41 15.16 5.28
N PRO A 81 15.18 15.78 4.32
CA PRO A 81 14.63 16.08 2.98
C PRO A 81 14.21 14.83 2.21
N GLN A 82 14.96 13.72 2.33
CA GLN A 82 14.64 12.46 1.66
C GLN A 82 13.44 11.79 2.32
N PHE A 83 13.32 11.92 3.64
CA PHE A 83 12.13 11.48 4.37
C PHE A 83 10.87 12.17 3.87
N LEU A 84 10.87 13.50 3.86
CA LEU A 84 9.73 14.29 3.38
C LEU A 84 9.39 13.97 1.94
N ARG A 85 10.40 13.85 1.08
CA ARG A 85 10.23 13.51 -0.34
C ARG A 85 9.57 12.15 -0.53
N SER A 86 9.97 11.14 0.24
CA SER A 86 9.35 9.81 0.20
C SER A 86 7.85 9.87 0.47
N PHE A 87 7.44 10.59 1.51
CA PHE A 87 6.03 10.74 1.85
C PHE A 87 5.26 11.55 0.81
N VAL A 88 5.87 12.60 0.26
CA VAL A 88 5.26 13.41 -0.79
C VAL A 88 5.09 12.60 -2.07
N TYR A 89 6.12 11.89 -2.53
CA TYR A 89 6.05 11.09 -3.76
C TYR A 89 5.10 9.91 -3.61
N ALA A 90 5.14 9.19 -2.49
CA ALA A 90 4.19 8.12 -2.20
C ALA A 90 2.75 8.64 -2.09
N GLY A 91 2.55 9.79 -1.46
CA GLY A 91 1.24 10.44 -1.36
C GLY A 91 0.69 10.83 -2.72
N LEU A 92 1.49 11.52 -3.55
CA LEU A 92 1.11 11.89 -4.92
C LEU A 92 0.82 10.66 -5.78
N ALA A 93 1.68 9.64 -5.73
CA ALA A 93 1.46 8.39 -6.46
C ALA A 93 0.16 7.69 -6.02
N THR A 94 -0.13 7.68 -4.72
CA THR A 94 -1.35 7.09 -4.16
C THR A 94 -2.60 7.86 -4.62
N ILE A 95 -2.58 9.18 -4.61
CA ILE A 95 -3.68 10.02 -5.09
C ILE A 95 -3.91 9.79 -6.59
N LEU A 96 -2.84 9.76 -7.39
CA LEU A 96 -2.94 9.49 -8.83
C LEU A 96 -3.44 8.07 -9.10
N ALA A 97 -2.92 7.08 -8.35
CA ALA A 97 -3.40 5.70 -8.43
C ALA A 97 -4.90 5.60 -8.11
N LEU A 98 -5.38 6.28 -7.06
CA LEU A 98 -6.80 6.33 -6.71
C LEU A 98 -7.63 7.01 -7.82
N ALA A 99 -7.16 8.13 -8.36
CA ALA A 99 -7.85 8.85 -9.42
C ALA A 99 -8.01 8.01 -10.72
N ILE A 100 -7.03 7.15 -11.03
CA ILE A 100 -7.08 6.24 -12.17
C ILE A 100 -7.86 4.96 -11.82
N ALA A 101 -7.60 4.39 -10.64
CA ALA A 101 -8.17 3.12 -10.21
C ALA A 101 -9.68 3.20 -9.97
N TYR A 102 -10.16 4.31 -9.41
CA TYR A 102 -11.57 4.43 -9.04
C TYR A 102 -12.51 4.35 -10.25
N PRO A 103 -12.33 5.15 -11.33
CA PRO A 103 -13.16 5.03 -12.53
C PRO A 103 -13.05 3.65 -13.18
N LEU A 104 -11.85 3.06 -13.21
CA LEU A 104 -11.63 1.74 -13.79
C LEU A 104 -12.32 0.65 -12.98
N ALA A 105 -12.15 0.64 -11.66
CA ALA A 105 -12.80 -0.31 -10.75
C ALA A 105 -14.33 -0.17 -10.81
N TYR A 106 -14.85 1.06 -10.85
CA TYR A 106 -16.27 1.34 -11.02
C TYR A 106 -16.81 0.78 -12.34
N PHE A 107 -16.09 0.99 -13.44
CA PHE A 107 -16.48 0.44 -14.75
C PHE A 107 -16.49 -1.10 -14.72
N ILE A 108 -15.46 -1.71 -14.14
CA ILE A 108 -15.35 -3.17 -14.05
C ILE A 108 -16.49 -3.74 -13.19
N ALA A 109 -16.82 -3.11 -12.06
CA ALA A 109 -17.85 -3.59 -11.13
C ALA A 109 -19.26 -3.50 -11.72
N PHE A 110 -19.61 -2.37 -12.36
CA PHE A 110 -20.99 -2.07 -12.72
C PHE A 110 -21.30 -2.10 -14.22
N LYS A 111 -20.30 -1.97 -15.09
CA LYS A 111 -20.53 -1.80 -16.53
C LYS A 111 -19.86 -2.82 -17.45
N ALA A 112 -18.86 -3.55 -16.97
CA ALA A 112 -18.08 -4.46 -17.80
C ALA A 112 -18.82 -5.74 -18.22
N GLY A 113 -19.87 -6.13 -17.49
CA GLY A 113 -20.68 -7.32 -17.85
C GLY A 113 -19.81 -8.58 -18.05
N SER A 114 -19.90 -9.20 -19.21
CA SER A 114 -19.12 -10.40 -19.57
C SER A 114 -17.60 -10.16 -19.67
N TRP A 115 -17.14 -8.92 -19.86
CA TRP A 115 -15.72 -8.57 -19.97
C TRP A 115 -15.04 -8.40 -18.62
N ARG A 116 -15.77 -8.46 -17.53
CA ARG A 116 -15.29 -8.24 -16.17
C ARG A 116 -14.06 -9.07 -15.82
N SER A 117 -14.13 -10.40 -16.05
CA SER A 117 -13.03 -11.31 -15.74
C SER A 117 -11.77 -11.00 -16.57
N LEU A 118 -11.95 -10.69 -17.85
CA LEU A 118 -10.83 -10.32 -18.71
C LEU A 118 -10.16 -9.01 -18.26
N MET A 119 -10.96 -8.00 -17.90
CA MET A 119 -10.42 -6.73 -17.39
C MET A 119 -9.65 -6.91 -16.11
N LEU A 120 -10.13 -7.72 -15.16
CA LEU A 120 -9.40 -8.04 -13.94
C LEU A 120 -8.07 -8.75 -14.25
N VAL A 121 -8.07 -9.71 -15.17
CA VAL A 121 -6.84 -10.36 -15.61
C VAL A 121 -5.87 -9.33 -16.21
N LEU A 122 -6.33 -8.43 -17.07
CA LEU A 122 -5.49 -7.40 -17.68
C LEU A 122 -4.91 -6.42 -16.65
N VAL A 123 -5.66 -6.10 -15.61
CA VAL A 123 -5.16 -5.27 -14.48
C VAL A 123 -4.06 -5.98 -13.69
N VAL A 124 -4.23 -7.28 -13.47
CA VAL A 124 -3.31 -8.06 -12.62
C VAL A 124 -2.13 -8.61 -13.42
N ALA A 125 -2.30 -8.89 -14.72
CA ALA A 125 -1.27 -9.49 -15.56
C ALA A 125 0.09 -8.76 -15.51
N PRO A 126 0.18 -7.42 -15.56
CA PRO A 126 1.45 -6.72 -15.42
C PRO A 126 2.15 -6.98 -14.09
N ALA A 127 1.40 -7.23 -13.00
CA ALA A 127 2.00 -7.49 -11.69
C ALA A 127 2.76 -8.81 -11.62
N PHE A 128 2.50 -9.76 -12.52
CA PHE A 128 3.26 -11.01 -12.64
C PHE A 128 4.62 -10.82 -13.35
N ALA A 129 4.81 -9.72 -14.07
CA ALA A 129 6.13 -9.38 -14.59
C ALA A 129 7.03 -8.86 -13.46
N SER A 130 8.33 -9.10 -13.59
CA SER A 130 9.31 -8.59 -12.63
C SER A 130 9.15 -7.07 -12.44
N PHE A 131 9.19 -6.63 -11.19
CA PHE A 131 9.13 -5.20 -10.83
C PHE A 131 10.24 -4.40 -11.53
N LEU A 132 11.46 -4.93 -11.52
CA LEU A 132 12.60 -4.32 -12.19
C LEU A 132 12.39 -4.18 -13.70
N LEU A 133 11.91 -5.23 -14.38
CA LEU A 133 11.67 -5.19 -15.83
C LEU A 133 10.63 -4.12 -16.17
N ARG A 134 9.57 -4.00 -15.40
CA ARG A 134 8.56 -2.96 -15.58
C ARG A 134 9.15 -1.56 -15.43
N THR A 135 9.98 -1.34 -14.43
CA THR A 135 10.62 -0.04 -14.20
C THR A 135 11.65 0.27 -15.28
N TYR A 136 12.40 -0.71 -15.80
CA TYR A 136 13.26 -0.53 -16.95
C TYR A 136 12.49 -0.21 -18.22
N ALA A 137 11.35 -0.83 -18.46
CA ALA A 137 10.47 -0.47 -19.58
C ALA A 137 10.00 0.98 -19.47
N TRP A 138 9.63 1.44 -18.28
CA TRP A 138 9.30 2.85 -18.02
C TRP A 138 10.48 3.78 -18.31
N LYS A 139 11.70 3.40 -17.89
CA LYS A 139 12.92 4.16 -18.20
C LYS A 139 13.11 4.36 -19.70
N THR A 140 12.88 3.31 -20.49
CA THR A 140 12.96 3.39 -21.98
C THR A 140 11.84 4.25 -22.56
N ILE A 141 10.60 4.11 -22.07
CA ILE A 141 9.44 4.88 -22.56
C ILE A 141 9.59 6.38 -22.26
N LEU A 142 10.15 6.73 -21.09
CA LEU A 142 10.33 8.12 -20.64
C LEU A 142 11.69 8.71 -21.02
N ALA A 143 12.57 7.97 -21.69
CA ALA A 143 13.84 8.49 -22.20
C ALA A 143 13.62 9.73 -23.11
N ASP A 144 14.63 10.56 -23.25
CA ASP A 144 14.52 11.81 -24.03
C ASP A 144 14.13 11.56 -25.50
N ASP A 145 14.56 10.42 -26.05
CA ASP A 145 14.20 9.88 -27.38
C ASP A 145 12.98 8.93 -27.34
N GLY A 146 12.42 8.70 -26.17
CA GLY A 146 11.27 7.83 -25.95
C GLY A 146 9.98 8.36 -26.57
N VAL A 147 9.05 7.44 -26.89
CA VAL A 147 7.79 7.78 -27.56
C VAL A 147 6.96 8.80 -26.79
N VAL A 148 6.89 8.67 -25.46
CA VAL A 148 6.10 9.59 -24.62
C VAL A 148 6.74 10.98 -24.57
N THR A 149 8.05 11.04 -24.30
CA THR A 149 8.77 12.32 -24.18
C THR A 149 8.80 13.06 -25.50
N SER A 150 9.06 12.38 -26.63
CA SER A 150 9.06 12.99 -27.96
C SER A 150 7.67 13.51 -28.36
N THR A 151 6.61 12.77 -28.05
CA THR A 151 5.23 13.19 -28.32
C THR A 151 4.85 14.42 -27.50
N LEU A 152 5.15 14.44 -26.20
CA LEU A 152 4.84 15.56 -25.32
C LEU A 152 5.68 16.82 -25.70
N ASN A 153 6.93 16.63 -26.13
CA ASN A 153 7.76 17.71 -26.64
C ASN A 153 7.20 18.30 -27.92
N SER A 154 6.71 17.49 -28.85
CA SER A 154 6.06 17.99 -30.07
C SER A 154 4.79 18.81 -29.79
N LEU A 155 4.12 18.52 -28.69
CA LEU A 155 2.95 19.25 -28.19
C LEU A 155 3.31 20.46 -27.30
N HIS A 156 4.60 20.74 -27.10
CA HIS A 156 5.11 21.83 -26.23
C HIS A 156 4.59 21.75 -24.77
N LEU A 157 4.34 20.55 -24.30
CA LEU A 157 3.82 20.30 -22.93
C LEU A 157 4.92 20.14 -21.88
N LEU A 158 6.18 20.01 -22.28
CA LEU A 158 7.32 19.82 -21.36
C LEU A 158 8.20 21.09 -21.35
N PRO A 159 8.23 21.83 -20.20
CA PRO A 159 9.07 23.03 -20.07
C PRO A 159 10.56 22.74 -20.25
N ASP A 160 11.06 21.63 -19.70
CA ASP A 160 12.48 21.26 -19.72
C ASP A 160 12.82 20.20 -20.79
N GLY A 161 11.85 19.83 -21.62
CA GLY A 161 12.03 18.89 -22.74
C GLY A 161 12.29 17.44 -22.31
N ARG A 162 12.26 17.11 -21.03
CA ARG A 162 12.53 15.77 -20.50
C ARG A 162 11.60 15.37 -19.36
N ILE A 163 11.36 14.07 -19.24
CA ILE A 163 10.59 13.47 -18.14
C ILE A 163 11.50 12.59 -17.28
N LEU A 164 12.35 11.80 -17.93
CA LEU A 164 13.30 10.93 -17.22
C LEU A 164 14.25 11.77 -16.36
N ASN A 165 14.71 11.19 -15.25
CA ASN A 165 15.53 11.85 -14.24
C ASN A 165 14.82 13.03 -13.54
N THR A 166 13.51 12.93 -13.34
CA THR A 166 12.71 13.91 -12.61
C THR A 166 11.81 13.23 -11.57
N GLY A 167 11.37 13.99 -10.56
CA GLY A 167 10.39 13.53 -9.60
C GLY A 167 9.05 13.11 -10.23
N ILE A 168 8.69 13.69 -11.39
CA ILE A 168 7.49 13.32 -12.14
C ILE A 168 7.60 11.87 -12.64
N ALA A 169 8.77 11.49 -13.20
CA ALA A 169 9.01 10.12 -13.64
C ALA A 169 8.94 9.12 -12.47
N VAL A 170 9.49 9.49 -11.31
CA VAL A 170 9.41 8.66 -10.10
C VAL A 170 7.95 8.45 -9.68
N VAL A 171 7.17 9.52 -9.56
CA VAL A 171 5.76 9.46 -9.17
C VAL A 171 4.94 8.65 -10.18
N ALA A 172 5.17 8.83 -11.50
CA ALA A 172 4.50 8.05 -12.54
C ALA A 172 4.84 6.55 -12.45
N GLY A 173 6.12 6.23 -12.25
CA GLY A 173 6.57 4.84 -12.05
C GLY A 173 5.94 4.19 -10.81
N LEU A 174 5.95 4.89 -9.67
CA LEU A 174 5.28 4.45 -8.44
C LEU A 174 3.78 4.22 -8.68
N THR A 175 3.10 5.18 -9.32
CA THR A 175 1.67 5.09 -9.65
C THR A 175 1.38 3.83 -10.45
N TYR A 176 2.10 3.60 -11.53
CA TYR A 176 1.91 2.43 -12.39
C TYR A 176 2.20 1.11 -11.66
N ASN A 177 3.33 1.05 -10.96
CA ASN A 177 3.76 -0.18 -10.31
C ASN A 177 2.81 -0.63 -9.19
N PHE A 178 2.19 0.32 -8.49
CA PHE A 178 1.27 0.04 -7.39
C PHE A 178 -0.22 0.14 -7.76
N LEU A 179 -0.55 0.50 -9.02
CA LEU A 179 -1.94 0.61 -9.50
C LEU A 179 -2.80 -0.64 -9.26
N PRO A 180 -2.32 -1.88 -9.50
CA PRO A 180 -3.11 -3.08 -9.21
C PRO A 180 -3.51 -3.21 -7.74
N PHE A 181 -2.65 -2.78 -6.82
CA PHE A 181 -2.92 -2.82 -5.38
C PHE A 181 -4.00 -1.81 -4.95
N MET A 182 -4.23 -0.77 -5.75
CA MET A 182 -5.34 0.17 -5.57
C MET A 182 -6.62 -0.38 -6.19
N ILE A 183 -6.55 -0.92 -7.42
CA ILE A 183 -7.74 -1.36 -8.18
C ILE A 183 -8.44 -2.53 -7.51
N LEU A 184 -7.69 -3.55 -7.05
CA LEU A 184 -8.28 -4.79 -6.55
C LEU A 184 -9.16 -4.59 -5.30
N PRO A 185 -8.72 -3.89 -4.24
CA PRO A 185 -9.57 -3.63 -3.08
C PRO A 185 -10.77 -2.74 -3.40
N LEU A 186 -10.56 -1.73 -4.27
CA LEU A 186 -11.64 -0.87 -4.74
C LEU A 186 -12.70 -1.67 -5.48
N PHE A 187 -12.27 -2.50 -6.42
CA PHE A 187 -13.17 -3.38 -7.16
C PHE A 187 -13.93 -4.30 -6.21
N ALA A 188 -13.23 -4.97 -5.28
CA ALA A 188 -13.86 -5.89 -4.33
C ALA A 188 -14.90 -5.21 -3.43
N SER A 189 -14.68 -3.94 -3.08
CA SER A 189 -15.62 -3.15 -2.28
C SER A 189 -16.81 -2.70 -3.13
N LEU A 190 -16.57 -2.19 -4.34
CA LEU A 190 -17.63 -1.75 -5.26
C LEU A 190 -18.52 -2.91 -5.70
N ASP A 191 -17.95 -4.08 -5.91
CA ASP A 191 -18.68 -5.28 -6.32
C ASP A 191 -19.67 -5.83 -5.27
N ARG A 192 -19.44 -5.50 -4.01
CA ARG A 192 -20.34 -5.87 -2.91
C ARG A 192 -21.53 -4.93 -2.76
N ILE A 193 -21.52 -3.78 -3.44
CA ILE A 193 -22.61 -2.81 -3.36
C ILE A 193 -23.81 -3.35 -4.15
N ASP A 194 -24.95 -3.51 -3.48
CA ASP A 194 -26.19 -3.84 -4.17
C ASP A 194 -26.59 -2.68 -5.12
N TYR A 195 -26.62 -2.99 -6.40
CA TYR A 195 -26.95 -2.00 -7.45
C TYR A 195 -28.32 -1.35 -7.24
N ARG A 196 -29.24 -2.04 -6.57
CA ARG A 196 -30.56 -1.50 -6.21
C ARG A 196 -30.48 -0.24 -5.34
N LEU A 197 -29.42 -0.09 -4.56
CA LEU A 197 -29.20 1.14 -3.77
C LEU A 197 -28.91 2.35 -4.67
N ILE A 198 -28.21 2.11 -5.80
CA ILE A 198 -27.92 3.13 -6.80
C ILE A 198 -29.18 3.49 -7.57
N GLU A 199 -30.02 2.49 -7.95
CA GLU A 199 -31.30 2.66 -8.61
C GLU A 199 -32.28 3.44 -7.72
N ALA A 200 -32.42 3.06 -6.44
CA ALA A 200 -33.28 3.75 -5.49
C ALA A 200 -32.90 5.25 -5.32
N GLY A 201 -31.58 5.56 -5.37
CA GLY A 201 -31.14 6.95 -5.38
C GLY A 201 -31.60 7.72 -6.61
N SER A 202 -31.65 7.05 -7.77
CA SER A 202 -32.14 7.63 -9.02
C SER A 202 -33.66 7.81 -9.00
N ASP A 203 -34.41 6.86 -8.44
CA ASP A 203 -35.87 6.92 -8.29
C ASP A 203 -36.32 8.09 -7.40
N LEU A 204 -35.45 8.52 -6.48
CA LEU A 204 -35.62 9.72 -5.66
C LEU A 204 -35.23 11.02 -6.37
N TYR A 205 -35.16 11.02 -7.70
CA TYR A 205 -34.77 12.16 -8.53
C TYR A 205 -33.40 12.76 -8.19
N ALA A 206 -32.49 11.98 -7.60
CA ALA A 206 -31.13 12.44 -7.36
C ALA A 206 -30.30 12.39 -8.66
N SER A 207 -29.49 13.42 -8.90
CA SER A 207 -28.56 13.41 -10.04
C SER A 207 -27.51 12.31 -9.87
N PRO A 208 -26.95 11.74 -10.96
CA PRO A 208 -25.91 10.70 -10.89
C PRO A 208 -24.72 11.08 -10.02
N ALA A 209 -24.29 12.35 -10.05
CA ALA A 209 -23.23 12.85 -9.18
C ALA A 209 -23.63 12.83 -7.70
N LYS A 210 -24.90 13.12 -7.38
CA LYS A 210 -25.40 13.09 -6.00
C LYS A 210 -25.50 11.65 -5.48
N VAL A 211 -25.93 10.70 -6.30
CA VAL A 211 -25.94 9.27 -5.98
C VAL A 211 -24.50 8.78 -5.76
N PHE A 212 -23.58 9.16 -6.63
CA PHE A 212 -22.17 8.82 -6.48
C PHE A 212 -21.61 9.27 -5.13
N TRP A 213 -21.70 10.56 -4.80
CA TRP A 213 -21.12 11.11 -3.57
C TRP A 213 -21.82 10.70 -2.28
N ARG A 214 -23.13 10.38 -2.33
CA ARG A 214 -23.92 10.05 -1.13
C ARG A 214 -24.14 8.55 -0.91
N VAL A 215 -24.00 7.74 -1.94
CA VAL A 215 -24.25 6.29 -1.89
C VAL A 215 -22.96 5.53 -2.24
N THR A 216 -22.48 5.66 -3.48
CA THR A 216 -21.38 4.83 -3.98
C THR A 216 -20.07 5.11 -3.26
N TRP A 217 -19.70 6.38 -3.12
CA TRP A 217 -18.44 6.78 -2.48
C TRP A 217 -18.36 6.32 -1.02
N PRO A 218 -19.35 6.59 -0.15
CA PRO A 218 -19.32 6.12 1.24
C PRO A 218 -19.28 4.59 1.37
N LEU A 219 -20.08 3.87 0.56
CA LEU A 219 -20.09 2.41 0.58
C LEU A 219 -18.81 1.78 0.04
N SER A 220 -18.05 2.50 -0.78
CA SER A 220 -16.74 2.06 -1.28
C SER A 220 -15.56 2.44 -0.37
N MET A 221 -15.79 3.18 0.73
CA MET A 221 -14.72 3.62 1.64
C MET A 221 -13.83 2.50 2.15
N PRO A 222 -14.32 1.31 2.51
CA PRO A 222 -13.44 0.21 2.92
C PRO A 222 -12.42 -0.17 1.83
N GLY A 223 -12.85 -0.18 0.57
CA GLY A 223 -11.96 -0.43 -0.57
C GLY A 223 -10.96 0.70 -0.82
N ILE A 224 -11.40 1.97 -0.66
CA ILE A 224 -10.53 3.15 -0.78
C ILE A 224 -9.44 3.09 0.30
N VAL A 225 -9.82 2.82 1.55
CA VAL A 225 -8.87 2.74 2.67
C VAL A 225 -7.87 1.61 2.45
N ALA A 226 -8.34 0.40 2.13
CA ALA A 226 -7.48 -0.75 1.89
C ALA A 226 -6.53 -0.51 0.70
N GLY A 227 -7.04 0.00 -0.43
CA GLY A 227 -6.25 0.31 -1.62
C GLY A 227 -5.21 1.39 -1.35
N THR A 228 -5.58 2.45 -0.61
CA THR A 228 -4.66 3.52 -0.21
C THR A 228 -3.51 2.97 0.62
N LEU A 229 -3.78 2.13 1.61
CA LEU A 229 -2.75 1.54 2.47
C LEU A 229 -1.83 0.60 1.69
N LEU A 230 -2.41 -0.29 0.87
CA LEU A 230 -1.64 -1.24 0.05
C LEU A 230 -0.78 -0.55 -1.02
N THR A 231 -1.13 0.66 -1.44
CA THR A 231 -0.35 1.46 -2.39
C THR A 231 0.68 2.33 -1.68
N PHE A 232 0.26 3.07 -0.64
CA PHE A 232 1.10 4.06 0.02
C PHE A 232 2.28 3.44 0.80
N ILE A 233 2.02 2.37 1.56
CA ILE A 233 3.04 1.78 2.44
C ILE A 233 4.27 1.31 1.64
N PRO A 234 4.14 0.48 0.59
CA PRO A 234 5.30 0.06 -0.20
C PRO A 234 5.89 1.21 -1.04
N ALA A 235 5.06 2.16 -1.51
CA ALA A 235 5.55 3.31 -2.26
C ALA A 235 6.44 4.23 -1.42
N ALA A 236 6.14 4.43 -0.13
CA ALA A 236 6.94 5.27 0.76
C ALA A 236 8.34 4.69 1.03
N GLY A 237 8.49 3.36 0.99
CA GLY A 237 9.78 2.66 1.15
C GLY A 237 10.47 2.30 -0.16
N ASP A 238 9.89 2.67 -1.30
CA ASP A 238 10.44 2.31 -2.60
C ASP A 238 11.80 3.01 -2.85
N PHE A 239 12.75 2.24 -3.36
CA PHE A 239 14.04 2.77 -3.78
C PHE A 239 14.30 2.56 -5.28
N ILE A 240 13.63 1.58 -5.89
CA ILE A 240 13.89 1.16 -7.27
C ILE A 240 13.41 2.21 -8.27
N ASN A 241 12.18 2.73 -8.10
CA ASN A 241 11.67 3.77 -9.01
C ASN A 241 12.50 5.04 -8.89
N ALA A 242 12.83 5.47 -7.67
CA ALA A 242 13.66 6.67 -7.48
C ALA A 242 15.08 6.51 -8.04
N GLU A 243 15.68 5.32 -7.94
CA GLU A 243 17.02 5.04 -8.50
C GLU A 243 17.03 5.00 -10.03
N LEU A 244 16.01 4.39 -10.64
CA LEU A 244 15.98 4.15 -12.08
C LEU A 244 15.37 5.29 -12.89
N LEU A 245 14.39 6.01 -12.34
CA LEU A 245 13.61 7.03 -13.03
C LEU A 245 13.90 8.45 -12.55
N GLY A 246 14.43 8.60 -11.33
CA GLY A 246 14.76 9.89 -10.72
C GLY A 246 16.19 10.31 -10.97
N SER A 247 16.52 11.52 -10.52
CA SER A 247 17.88 12.07 -10.46
C SER A 247 18.45 11.94 -9.05
N ALA A 248 19.72 12.31 -8.86
CA ALA A 248 20.34 12.38 -7.55
C ALA A 248 19.58 13.28 -6.55
N LYS A 249 18.83 14.27 -7.06
CA LYS A 249 17.99 15.15 -6.25
C LYS A 249 16.66 14.51 -5.85
N ASP A 250 16.24 13.44 -6.53
CA ASP A 250 14.95 12.78 -6.33
C ASP A 250 15.07 11.54 -5.44
N ARG A 251 16.23 11.29 -4.86
CA ARG A 251 16.45 10.17 -3.93
C ARG A 251 15.43 10.20 -2.79
N MET A 252 14.82 9.05 -2.56
CA MET A 252 13.89 8.78 -1.48
C MET A 252 14.61 8.17 -0.28
N ILE A 253 13.95 8.05 0.85
CA ILE A 253 14.56 7.47 2.05
C ILE A 253 14.97 6.00 1.85
N GLY A 254 14.24 5.24 1.03
CA GLY A 254 14.60 3.88 0.65
C GLY A 254 15.98 3.79 -0.01
N ASN A 255 16.34 4.73 -0.89
CA ASN A 255 17.68 4.81 -1.51
C ASN A 255 18.76 5.08 -0.46
N VAL A 256 18.48 5.98 0.48
CA VAL A 256 19.44 6.30 1.57
C VAL A 256 19.69 5.09 2.46
N ILE A 257 18.63 4.37 2.84
CA ILE A 257 18.75 3.14 3.64
C ILE A 257 19.59 2.10 2.87
N GLN A 258 19.31 1.90 1.58
CA GLN A 258 20.04 0.96 0.74
C GLN A 258 21.52 1.34 0.63
N THR A 259 21.84 2.60 0.34
CA THR A 259 23.22 3.10 0.19
C THR A 259 23.99 2.94 1.51
N ASN A 260 23.41 3.34 2.64
CA ASN A 260 24.05 3.18 3.96
C ASN A 260 24.28 1.69 4.28
N PHE A 261 23.31 0.82 3.95
CA PHE A 261 23.42 -0.61 4.26
C PHE A 261 24.43 -1.36 3.36
N ILE A 262 24.39 -1.10 2.04
CA ILE A 262 25.17 -1.88 1.07
C ILE A 262 26.53 -1.23 0.78
N GLU A 263 26.56 0.08 0.50
CA GLU A 263 27.77 0.77 0.03
C GLU A 263 28.62 1.25 1.21
N PHE A 264 28.05 2.01 2.13
CA PHE A 264 28.78 2.57 3.27
C PHE A 264 28.96 1.58 4.41
N ARG A 265 28.12 0.52 4.46
CA ARG A 265 28.11 -0.48 5.55
C ARG A 265 27.88 0.16 6.92
N ASP A 266 27.24 1.33 6.95
CA ASP A 266 26.78 1.97 8.17
C ASP A 266 25.44 1.37 8.62
N TYR A 267 25.54 0.16 9.18
CA TYR A 267 24.38 -0.60 9.63
C TYR A 267 23.56 0.12 10.72
N PRO A 268 24.17 0.81 11.72
CA PRO A 268 23.40 1.55 12.72
C PRO A 268 22.53 2.64 12.12
N THR A 269 23.07 3.48 11.23
CA THR A 269 22.34 4.55 10.55
C THR A 269 21.23 3.98 9.65
N ALA A 270 21.54 2.98 8.83
CA ALA A 270 20.56 2.31 7.98
C ALA A 270 19.40 1.71 8.80
N SER A 271 19.72 1.04 9.91
CA SER A 271 18.74 0.43 10.81
C SER A 271 17.89 1.50 11.51
N ALA A 272 18.49 2.58 11.99
CA ALA A 272 17.78 3.69 12.64
C ALA A 272 16.79 4.35 11.67
N LEU A 273 17.21 4.61 10.42
CA LEU A 273 16.34 5.14 9.36
C LEU A 273 15.18 4.20 9.03
N SER A 274 15.45 2.88 8.97
CA SER A 274 14.41 1.88 8.72
C SER A 274 13.34 1.87 9.81
N PHE A 275 13.75 1.93 11.09
CA PHE A 275 12.80 2.04 12.21
C PHE A 275 12.07 3.37 12.24
N ALA A 276 12.75 4.46 11.93
CA ALA A 276 12.11 5.77 11.84
C ALA A 276 11.05 5.80 10.72
N LEU A 277 11.37 5.23 9.55
CA LEU A 277 10.42 5.10 8.45
C LEU A 277 9.22 4.23 8.84
N MET A 278 9.48 3.06 9.44
CA MET A 278 8.42 2.17 9.92
C MET A 278 7.51 2.87 10.94
N ALA A 279 8.09 3.57 11.92
CA ALA A 279 7.31 4.31 12.93
C ALA A 279 6.46 5.42 12.29
N ALA A 280 7.03 6.19 11.36
CA ALA A 280 6.32 7.25 10.66
C ALA A 280 5.15 6.70 9.82
N ILE A 281 5.37 5.59 9.09
CA ILE A 281 4.30 4.90 8.35
C ILE A 281 3.21 4.41 9.31
N LEU A 282 3.57 3.75 10.40
CA LEU A 282 2.59 3.24 11.39
C LEU A 282 1.76 4.37 12.00
N ILE A 283 2.38 5.50 12.36
CA ILE A 283 1.66 6.67 12.90
C ILE A 283 0.66 7.21 11.88
N LEU A 284 1.08 7.34 10.61
CA LEU A 284 0.21 7.80 9.52
C LEU A 284 -0.95 6.83 9.26
N VAL A 285 -0.66 5.54 9.18
CA VAL A 285 -1.66 4.48 8.97
C VAL A 285 -2.66 4.46 10.10
N PHE A 286 -2.20 4.50 11.35
CA PHE A 286 -3.08 4.52 12.52
C PHE A 286 -3.97 5.77 12.54
N GLY A 287 -3.39 6.93 12.23
CA GLY A 287 -4.13 8.19 12.10
C GLY A 287 -5.17 8.15 10.98
N TYR A 288 -4.83 7.54 9.85
CA TYR A 288 -5.73 7.37 8.71
C TYR A 288 -6.90 6.44 9.03
N ILE A 289 -6.62 5.25 9.59
CA ILE A 289 -7.66 4.27 9.98
C ILE A 289 -8.62 4.87 11.01
N ARG A 290 -8.10 5.55 12.04
CA ARG A 290 -8.94 6.22 13.05
C ARG A 290 -9.88 7.27 12.47
N ARG A 291 -9.44 8.01 11.43
CA ARG A 291 -10.27 9.03 10.77
C ARG A 291 -11.28 8.45 9.80
N SER A 292 -10.99 7.32 9.21
CA SER A 292 -11.85 6.70 8.18
C SER A 292 -13.08 5.99 8.75
N GLY A 293 -13.26 5.94 10.08
CA GLY A 293 -14.45 5.37 10.72
C GLY A 293 -14.64 3.88 10.44
N THR A 294 -13.56 3.14 10.26
CA THR A 294 -13.57 1.74 9.88
C THR A 294 -13.85 0.80 11.08
N GLU A 295 -14.94 1.02 11.80
CA GLU A 295 -15.44 0.05 12.78
C GLU A 295 -15.91 -1.25 12.11
N ASP A 296 -16.12 -1.25 10.78
CA ASP A 296 -16.62 -2.39 9.99
C ASP A 296 -15.52 -3.23 9.30
N LEU A 297 -14.23 -3.01 9.59
CA LEU A 297 -13.13 -3.78 9.00
C LEU A 297 -12.62 -4.94 9.88
N VAL A 298 -13.32 -5.23 11.00
CA VAL A 298 -12.98 -6.36 11.89
C VAL A 298 -14.09 -7.41 11.88
#